data_ad0bcde20cb36040618ddb41229ccf14
#
_entry.id   ad0bcde20cb36040618ddb41229ccf14
#
_cell.length_a   1.000
_cell.length_b   1.000
_cell.length_c   1.000
_cell.angle_alpha   90.00
_cell.angle_beta   90.00
_cell.angle_gamma   90.00
#
_symmetry.space_group_name_H-M   'P 1'
#
loop_
_entity.id
_entity.type
_entity.pdbx_description
1 polymer ?
#
loop_
_entity_poly.entity_id
_entity_poly.type
_entity_poly.pdbx_seq_one_letter_code
_entity_poly.pdbx_strand_id
1 'polypeptide(L)'
;MKGGLKLTNVDLSRPKVPTQAPKWLDVYGKKLWPKLANYLNKNSKVLRADEYLLQQYCSSYDIYRRAYESVKKDGLQQKMYKTTVSPVTGDVVAKDFAGFRKNPAVQTMSDALNKLNSIGKELGLSPRARSEMLELNVPEEKKKSVAESMKEFFKQ
;
A
#
# COMPACT_ATOMS: atom_id res chain seq x y z
N MET A 1 10.27 -36.88 -21.20
CA MET A 1 8.91 -36.33 -21.03
C MET A 1 9.01 -34.92 -20.46
N LYS A 2 8.86 -33.88 -21.31
CA LYS A 2 8.92 -32.47 -20.88
C LYS A 2 7.47 -31.97 -20.82
N GLY A 3 6.87 -32.03 -19.65
CA GLY A 3 5.55 -31.43 -19.39
C GLY A 3 5.72 -29.96 -19.03
N GLY A 4 5.83 -29.09 -20.04
CA GLY A 4 5.74 -27.65 -19.83
C GLY A 4 4.33 -27.30 -19.41
N LEU A 5 4.13 -26.76 -18.20
CA LEU A 5 2.89 -26.12 -17.77
C LEU A 5 2.63 -24.96 -18.72
N LYS A 6 1.74 -25.16 -19.70
CA LYS A 6 1.20 -24.06 -20.48
C LYS A 6 0.34 -23.21 -19.54
N LEU A 7 0.82 -22.06 -19.16
CA LEU A 7 0.03 -20.97 -18.57
C LEU A 7 -0.90 -20.40 -19.67
N THR A 8 -1.85 -21.24 -20.11
CA THR A 8 -2.81 -20.87 -21.12
C THR A 8 -3.98 -20.14 -20.45
N ASN A 9 -4.23 -18.94 -20.93
CA ASN A 9 -5.45 -18.17 -20.80
C ASN A 9 -5.90 -17.92 -19.35
N VAL A 10 -5.43 -16.82 -18.80
CA VAL A 10 -6.13 -16.20 -17.66
C VAL A 10 -7.54 -15.90 -18.14
N ASP A 11 -8.48 -16.70 -17.66
CA ASP A 11 -9.90 -16.54 -17.95
C ASP A 11 -10.36 -15.17 -17.44
N LEU A 12 -10.61 -14.25 -18.36
CA LEU A 12 -11.06 -12.88 -18.06
C LEU A 12 -12.48 -12.83 -17.48
N SER A 13 -13.19 -13.98 -17.45
CA SER A 13 -14.50 -14.13 -16.79
C SER A 13 -14.38 -14.33 -15.27
N ARG A 14 -13.16 -14.44 -14.72
CA ARG A 14 -12.96 -14.66 -13.28
C ARG A 14 -13.49 -13.50 -12.45
N PRO A 15 -14.06 -13.82 -11.26
CA PRO A 15 -14.60 -12.79 -10.39
C PRO A 15 -13.52 -11.77 -10.02
N LYS A 16 -13.80 -10.54 -10.39
CA LYS A 16 -12.97 -9.36 -10.07
C LYS A 16 -13.09 -9.01 -8.58
N VAL A 17 -12.24 -8.12 -8.12
CA VAL A 17 -12.31 -7.61 -6.74
C VAL A 17 -13.68 -6.93 -6.52
N PRO A 18 -14.40 -7.24 -5.42
CA PRO A 18 -15.67 -6.61 -5.10
C PRO A 18 -15.51 -5.09 -4.98
N THR A 19 -16.45 -4.35 -5.54
CA THR A 19 -16.46 -2.88 -5.42
C THR A 19 -16.95 -2.39 -4.05
N GLN A 20 -17.68 -3.24 -3.34
CA GLN A 20 -18.14 -2.98 -1.99
C GLN A 20 -17.02 -3.26 -0.98
N ALA A 21 -16.72 -2.27 -0.13
CA ALA A 21 -15.72 -2.39 0.90
C ALA A 21 -16.12 -3.40 1.99
N PRO A 22 -15.16 -4.19 2.52
CA PRO A 22 -15.39 -5.03 3.68
C PRO A 22 -15.93 -4.23 4.88
N LYS A 23 -16.86 -4.83 5.63
CA LYS A 23 -17.53 -4.15 6.75
C LYS A 23 -16.58 -3.73 7.87
N TRP A 24 -15.50 -4.48 8.05
CA TRP A 24 -14.52 -4.27 9.12
C TRP A 24 -13.51 -3.16 8.83
N LEU A 25 -13.38 -2.69 7.58
CA LEU A 25 -12.54 -1.55 7.26
C LEU A 25 -13.07 -0.27 7.92
N ASP A 26 -12.15 0.60 8.28
CA ASP A 26 -12.46 1.89 8.86
C ASP A 26 -12.84 2.95 7.80
N VAL A 27 -13.15 4.15 8.27
CA VAL A 27 -13.76 5.23 7.48
C VAL A 27 -12.95 5.61 6.23
N TYR A 28 -11.63 5.76 6.37
CA TYR A 28 -10.78 6.18 5.24
C TYR A 28 -10.56 5.05 4.25
N GLY A 29 -10.34 3.82 4.73
CA GLY A 29 -10.22 2.64 3.90
C GLY A 29 -11.50 2.32 3.14
N LYS A 30 -12.67 2.42 3.80
CA LYS A 30 -13.98 2.28 3.14
C LYS A 30 -14.18 3.29 2.00
N LYS A 31 -13.76 4.54 2.19
CA LYS A 31 -13.86 5.57 1.15
C LYS A 31 -12.90 5.36 -0.01
N LEU A 32 -11.72 4.80 0.27
CA LEU A 32 -10.69 4.53 -0.73
C LEU A 32 -10.99 3.28 -1.56
N TRP A 33 -11.55 2.25 -0.92
CA TRP A 33 -11.80 0.94 -1.51
C TRP A 33 -12.48 0.97 -2.88
N PRO A 34 -13.67 1.58 -3.07
CA PRO A 34 -14.36 1.52 -4.36
C PRO A 34 -13.57 2.21 -5.47
N LYS A 35 -12.78 3.23 -5.14
CA LYS A 35 -11.94 3.94 -6.13
C LYS A 35 -10.84 3.02 -6.65
N LEU A 36 -10.15 2.31 -5.75
CA LEU A 36 -9.08 1.39 -6.13
C LEU A 36 -9.62 0.12 -6.77
N ALA A 37 -10.68 -0.48 -6.24
CA ALA A 37 -11.31 -1.67 -6.82
C ALA A 37 -11.77 -1.41 -8.26
N ASN A 38 -12.42 -0.27 -8.52
CA ASN A 38 -12.83 0.13 -9.86
C ASN A 38 -11.62 0.35 -10.80
N TYR A 39 -10.57 1.02 -10.30
CA TYR A 39 -9.34 1.23 -11.06
C TYR A 39 -8.66 -0.08 -11.42
N LEU A 40 -8.47 -0.97 -10.45
CA LEU A 40 -7.82 -2.26 -10.62
C LEU A 40 -8.62 -3.16 -11.58
N ASN A 41 -9.94 -3.23 -11.42
CA ASN A 41 -10.81 -4.02 -12.27
C ASN A 41 -10.83 -3.55 -13.74
N LYS A 42 -10.57 -2.27 -14.00
CA LYS A 42 -10.53 -1.70 -15.36
C LYS A 42 -9.15 -1.82 -16.00
N ASN A 43 -8.10 -1.59 -15.25
CA ASN A 43 -6.76 -1.33 -15.80
C ASN A 43 -5.75 -2.43 -15.52
N SER A 44 -6.08 -3.42 -14.68
CA SER A 44 -5.17 -4.48 -14.27
C SER A 44 -5.79 -5.85 -14.50
N LYS A 45 -4.95 -6.87 -14.71
CA LYS A 45 -5.37 -8.27 -14.72
C LYS A 45 -5.50 -8.82 -13.29
N VAL A 46 -6.21 -8.08 -12.45
CA VAL A 46 -6.39 -8.40 -11.03
C VAL A 46 -7.31 -9.61 -10.90
N LEU A 47 -6.88 -10.55 -10.07
CA LEU A 47 -7.66 -11.72 -9.67
C LEU A 47 -8.37 -11.43 -8.34
N ARG A 48 -9.39 -12.23 -8.02
CA ARG A 48 -10.07 -12.13 -6.72
C ARG A 48 -9.12 -12.38 -5.54
N ALA A 49 -8.05 -13.13 -5.74
CA ALA A 49 -7.01 -13.35 -4.73
C ALA A 49 -6.31 -12.05 -4.29
N ASP A 50 -6.26 -11.07 -5.18
CA ASP A 50 -5.61 -9.78 -4.89
C ASP A 50 -6.47 -8.88 -3.99
N GLU A 51 -7.69 -9.32 -3.67
CA GLU A 51 -8.57 -8.66 -2.70
C GLU A 51 -7.87 -8.48 -1.34
N TYR A 52 -7.07 -9.45 -0.91
CA TYR A 52 -6.33 -9.37 0.35
C TYR A 52 -5.23 -8.29 0.34
N LEU A 53 -4.55 -8.09 -0.78
CA LEU A 53 -3.59 -7.00 -0.94
C LEU A 53 -4.30 -5.64 -0.88
N LEU A 54 -5.46 -5.53 -1.52
CA LEU A 54 -6.26 -4.31 -1.46
C LEU A 54 -6.79 -4.03 -0.04
N GLN A 55 -7.18 -5.08 0.71
CA GLN A 55 -7.56 -4.96 2.12
C GLN A 55 -6.41 -4.40 2.96
N GLN A 56 -5.21 -4.95 2.81
CA GLN A 56 -4.01 -4.49 3.51
C GLN A 56 -3.65 -3.04 3.14
N TYR A 57 -3.78 -2.69 1.86
CA TYR A 57 -3.53 -1.33 1.39
C TYR A 57 -4.50 -0.34 2.04
N CYS A 58 -5.80 -0.62 1.99
CA CYS A 58 -6.83 0.25 2.57
C CYS A 58 -6.71 0.36 4.09
N SER A 59 -6.38 -0.73 4.78
CA SER A 59 -6.12 -0.72 6.22
C SER A 59 -4.88 0.10 6.59
N SER A 60 -3.79 -0.04 5.81
CA SER A 60 -2.58 0.77 6.01
C SER A 60 -2.84 2.25 5.74
N TYR A 61 -3.71 2.57 4.80
CA TYR A 61 -4.15 3.94 4.52
C TYR A 61 -4.95 4.53 5.68
N ASP A 62 -5.83 3.76 6.33
CA ASP A 62 -6.53 4.19 7.54
C ASP A 62 -5.56 4.56 8.65
N ILE A 63 -4.57 3.69 8.92
CA ILE A 63 -3.53 3.93 9.92
C ILE A 63 -2.76 5.21 9.60
N TYR A 64 -2.32 5.36 8.34
CA TYR A 64 -1.65 6.57 7.88
C TYR A 64 -2.46 7.83 8.16
N ARG A 65 -3.75 7.84 7.78
CA ARG A 65 -4.62 9.00 7.92
C ARG A 65 -4.85 9.38 9.39
N ARG A 66 -5.06 8.40 10.25
CA ARG A 66 -5.23 8.60 11.70
C ARG A 66 -3.95 9.12 12.36
N ALA A 67 -2.81 8.53 12.00
CA ALA A 67 -1.53 8.99 12.49
C ALA A 67 -1.25 10.44 12.04
N TYR A 68 -1.56 10.77 10.78
CA TYR A 68 -1.46 12.13 10.25
C TYR A 68 -2.33 13.12 11.04
N GLU A 69 -3.57 12.76 11.36
CA GLU A 69 -4.47 13.60 12.14
C GLU A 69 -3.98 13.80 13.58
N SER A 70 -3.44 12.75 14.21
CA SER A 70 -2.81 12.87 15.51
C SER A 70 -1.60 13.83 15.48
N VAL A 71 -0.72 13.68 14.48
CA VAL A 71 0.42 14.58 14.30
C VAL A 71 -0.03 16.01 14.04
N LYS A 72 -1.07 16.20 13.24
CA LYS A 72 -1.63 17.53 12.97
C LYS A 72 -2.20 18.19 14.23
N LYS A 73 -2.84 17.41 15.10
CA LYS A 73 -3.43 17.89 16.35
C LYS A 73 -2.39 18.16 17.43
N ASP A 74 -1.48 17.21 17.64
CA ASP A 74 -0.58 17.18 18.79
C ASP A 74 0.84 17.68 18.45
N GLY A 75 1.13 17.92 17.16
CA GLY A 75 2.44 18.33 16.65
C GLY A 75 3.43 17.18 16.52
N LEU A 76 4.60 17.47 15.97
CA LEU A 76 5.69 16.50 15.80
C LEU A 76 6.34 16.11 17.12
N GLN A 77 6.23 16.98 18.12
CA GLN A 77 6.74 16.79 19.48
C GLN A 77 5.64 17.07 20.49
N GLN A 78 5.61 16.28 21.52
CA GLN A 78 4.69 16.42 22.64
C GLN A 78 5.45 16.94 23.86
N LYS A 79 4.86 17.91 24.56
CA LYS A 79 5.39 18.41 25.84
C LYS A 79 5.22 17.33 26.91
N MET A 80 6.30 17.01 27.58
CA MET A 80 6.26 16.14 28.76
C MET A 80 6.22 16.96 30.03
N TYR A 81 5.45 16.49 30.99
CA TYR A 81 5.37 17.07 32.31
C TYR A 81 5.67 16.02 33.38
N LYS A 82 6.48 16.35 34.35
CA LYS A 82 6.69 15.55 35.55
C LYS A 82 5.70 16.00 36.59
N THR A 83 4.88 15.09 37.05
CA THR A 83 3.87 15.38 38.08
C THR A 83 4.41 14.92 39.42
N THR A 84 4.46 15.84 40.39
CA THR A 84 4.79 15.55 41.79
C THR A 84 3.50 15.42 42.56
N VAL A 85 3.35 14.30 43.25
CA VAL A 85 2.14 13.96 44.03
C VAL A 85 2.48 14.00 45.49
N SER A 86 1.60 14.56 46.33
CA SER A 86 1.75 14.55 47.78
C SER A 86 1.69 13.10 48.31
N PRO A 87 2.67 12.64 49.06
CA PRO A 87 2.65 11.27 49.62
C PRO A 87 1.59 11.08 50.68
N VAL A 88 0.98 12.15 51.19
CA VAL A 88 -0.04 12.08 52.26
C VAL A 88 -1.46 12.09 51.71
N THR A 89 -1.74 12.99 50.73
CA THR A 89 -3.10 13.19 50.20
C THR A 89 -3.34 12.55 48.85
N GLY A 90 -2.27 12.20 48.10
CA GLY A 90 -2.37 11.73 46.76
C GLY A 90 -2.64 12.82 45.70
N ASP A 91 -2.76 14.09 46.14
CA ASP A 91 -3.04 15.21 45.27
C ASP A 91 -1.82 15.63 44.44
N VAL A 92 -2.06 16.16 43.24
CA VAL A 92 -1.01 16.73 42.39
C VAL A 92 -0.56 18.08 42.98
N VAL A 93 0.67 18.13 43.49
CA VAL A 93 1.26 19.32 44.13
C VAL A 93 1.94 20.20 43.09
N ALA A 94 2.65 19.61 42.13
CA ALA A 94 3.35 20.35 41.09
C ALA A 94 3.33 19.58 39.76
N LYS A 95 3.40 20.35 38.66
CA LYS A 95 3.47 19.82 37.31
C LYS A 95 4.56 20.60 36.55
N ASP A 96 5.78 20.08 36.61
CA ASP A 96 6.97 20.71 36.05
C ASP A 96 7.17 20.26 34.59
N PHE A 97 7.56 21.19 33.74
CA PHE A 97 7.91 20.90 32.35
C PHE A 97 9.20 20.06 32.32
N ALA A 98 9.10 18.84 31.74
CA ALA A 98 10.20 17.88 31.68
C ALA A 98 10.85 17.75 30.29
N GLY A 99 10.47 18.64 29.35
CA GLY A 99 11.03 18.66 28.00
C GLY A 99 10.04 18.21 26.92
N PHE A 100 10.58 17.87 25.76
CA PHE A 100 9.80 17.40 24.61
C PHE A 100 10.10 15.92 24.32
N ARG A 101 9.08 15.21 23.89
CA ARG A 101 9.18 13.84 23.36
C ARG A 101 8.65 13.80 21.95
N LYS A 102 9.30 13.02 21.05
CA LYS A 102 8.78 12.78 19.71
C LYS A 102 7.38 12.17 19.78
N ASN A 103 6.46 12.69 18.98
CA ASN A 103 5.11 12.11 18.89
C ASN A 103 5.20 10.70 18.31
N PRO A 104 4.70 9.64 19.01
CA PRO A 104 4.72 8.27 18.51
C PRO A 104 3.99 8.09 17.20
N ALA A 105 2.97 8.92 16.93
CA ALA A 105 2.22 8.89 15.67
C ALA A 105 3.09 9.19 14.44
N VAL A 106 4.21 9.89 14.59
CA VAL A 106 5.17 10.15 13.49
C VAL A 106 5.78 8.83 13.00
N GLN A 107 6.16 7.95 13.92
CA GLN A 107 6.69 6.64 13.56
C GLN A 107 5.62 5.77 12.90
N THR A 108 4.43 5.71 13.50
CA THR A 108 3.28 4.96 12.93
C THR A 108 2.95 5.43 11.51
N MET A 109 2.99 6.75 11.27
CA MET A 109 2.77 7.34 9.96
C MET A 109 3.83 6.90 8.94
N SER A 110 5.10 6.90 9.33
CA SER A 110 6.22 6.47 8.48
C SER A 110 6.11 4.99 8.12
N ASP A 111 5.82 4.13 9.10
CA ASP A 111 5.68 2.70 8.90
C ASP A 111 4.49 2.37 7.99
N ALA A 112 3.38 3.09 8.16
CA ALA A 112 2.21 2.94 7.29
C ALA A 112 2.51 3.38 5.85
N LEU A 113 3.27 4.47 5.64
CA LEU A 113 3.71 4.90 4.31
C LEU A 113 4.61 3.87 3.62
N ASN A 114 5.54 3.26 4.36
CA ASN A 114 6.40 2.20 3.82
C ASN A 114 5.57 0.99 3.36
N LYS A 115 4.58 0.57 4.16
CA LYS A 115 3.65 -0.50 3.77
C LYS A 115 2.82 -0.12 2.55
N LEU A 116 2.29 1.09 2.49
CA LEU A 116 1.55 1.59 1.33
C LEU A 116 2.39 1.57 0.07
N ASN A 117 3.65 2.00 0.14
CA ASN A 117 4.57 1.99 -1.00
C ASN A 117 4.86 0.55 -1.47
N SER A 118 5.10 -0.38 -0.54
CA SER A 118 5.36 -1.78 -0.88
C SER A 118 4.14 -2.43 -1.54
N ILE A 119 2.99 -2.41 -0.87
CA ILE A 119 1.76 -3.02 -1.38
C ILE A 119 1.28 -2.31 -2.66
N GLY A 120 1.46 -0.99 -2.74
CA GLY A 120 1.11 -0.22 -3.94
C GLY A 120 1.91 -0.63 -5.18
N LYS A 121 3.17 -1.06 -5.02
CA LYS A 121 3.96 -1.65 -6.11
C LYS A 121 3.37 -2.99 -6.56
N GLU A 122 3.04 -3.86 -5.61
CA GLU A 122 2.43 -5.16 -5.91
C GLU A 122 1.08 -5.01 -6.64
N LEU A 123 0.28 -4.02 -6.27
CA LEU A 123 -0.98 -3.70 -6.93
C LEU A 123 -0.83 -2.92 -8.26
N GLY A 124 0.39 -2.62 -8.71
CA GLY A 124 0.63 -1.87 -9.94
C GLY A 124 0.19 -0.40 -9.85
N LEU A 125 0.16 0.19 -8.66
CA LEU A 125 -0.24 1.59 -8.48
C LEU A 125 0.87 2.59 -8.83
N SER A 126 2.14 2.15 -8.93
CA SER A 126 3.24 3.00 -9.39
C SER A 126 3.44 2.90 -10.91
N PRO A 127 3.95 3.96 -11.59
CA PRO A 127 4.26 3.93 -13.02
C PRO A 127 5.20 2.79 -13.40
N ARG A 128 6.26 2.59 -12.63
CA ARG A 128 7.25 1.53 -12.84
C ARG A 128 6.63 0.14 -12.74
N ALA A 129 5.86 -0.12 -11.68
CA ALA A 129 5.20 -1.41 -11.52
C ALA A 129 4.21 -1.70 -12.66
N ARG A 130 3.53 -0.68 -13.19
CA ARG A 130 2.67 -0.83 -14.39
C ARG A 130 3.46 -1.21 -15.63
N SER A 131 4.63 -0.60 -15.87
CA SER A 131 5.49 -0.95 -16.99
C SER A 131 5.99 -2.39 -16.88
N GLU A 132 6.48 -2.80 -15.70
CA GLU A 132 6.93 -4.16 -15.44
C GLU A 132 5.81 -5.20 -15.66
N MET A 133 4.59 -4.90 -15.19
CA MET A 133 3.42 -5.76 -15.42
C MET A 133 3.03 -5.87 -16.91
N LEU A 134 3.23 -4.81 -17.69
CA LEU A 134 2.98 -4.83 -19.13
C LEU A 134 4.03 -5.65 -19.86
N GLU A 135 5.31 -5.53 -19.49
CA GLU A 135 6.41 -6.29 -20.09
C GLU A 135 6.28 -7.81 -19.87
N LEU A 136 5.82 -8.22 -18.67
CA LEU A 136 5.55 -9.62 -18.36
C LEU A 136 4.41 -10.23 -19.21
N ASN A 137 3.57 -9.39 -19.80
CA ASN A 137 2.41 -9.81 -20.61
C ASN A 137 2.68 -9.81 -22.12
N VAL A 138 3.87 -9.42 -22.58
CA VAL A 138 4.24 -9.53 -24.00
C VAL A 138 4.55 -11.00 -24.28
N PRO A 139 3.82 -11.69 -25.21
CA PRO A 139 4.14 -13.05 -25.60
C PRO A 139 5.59 -13.10 -26.09
N GLU A 140 6.34 -14.14 -25.70
CA GLU A 140 7.74 -14.33 -26.11
C GLU A 140 7.93 -14.36 -27.64
N GLU A 141 6.92 -14.78 -28.37
CA GLU A 141 6.89 -14.79 -29.85
C GLU A 141 7.05 -13.41 -30.51
N LYS A 142 6.83 -12.31 -29.77
CA LYS A 142 7.04 -10.94 -30.26
C LYS A 142 8.36 -10.31 -29.84
N LYS A 143 9.12 -10.97 -28.99
CA LYS A 143 10.49 -10.54 -28.68
C LYS A 143 11.40 -11.08 -29.79
N LYS A 144 11.49 -10.38 -30.93
CA LYS A 144 12.58 -10.65 -31.89
C LYS A 144 13.89 -10.62 -31.08
N SER A 145 14.64 -11.71 -31.15
CA SER A 145 15.91 -11.75 -30.47
C SER A 145 16.78 -10.62 -31.01
N VAL A 146 17.58 -9.99 -30.15
CA VAL A 146 18.53 -8.94 -30.58
C VAL A 146 19.39 -9.43 -31.76
N ALA A 147 19.69 -10.75 -31.78
CA ALA A 147 20.43 -11.40 -32.86
C ALA A 147 19.63 -11.42 -34.19
N GLU A 148 18.30 -11.57 -34.17
CA GLU A 148 17.46 -11.53 -35.38
C GLU A 148 17.32 -10.09 -35.90
N SER A 149 17.15 -9.12 -35.01
CA SER A 149 17.13 -7.70 -35.38
C SER A 149 18.45 -7.23 -35.94
N MET A 150 19.59 -7.70 -35.41
CA MET A 150 20.91 -7.45 -35.98
C MET A 150 21.08 -8.11 -37.35
N LYS A 151 20.62 -9.34 -37.56
CA LYS A 151 20.68 -10.01 -38.87
C LYS A 151 19.86 -9.28 -39.95
N GLU A 152 18.70 -8.72 -39.59
CA GLU A 152 17.90 -7.91 -40.55
C GLU A 152 18.62 -6.61 -40.89
N PHE A 153 19.32 -5.98 -39.93
CA PHE A 153 20.08 -4.75 -40.19
C PHE A 153 21.31 -4.94 -41.10
N PHE A 154 21.98 -6.08 -41.00
CA PHE A 154 23.15 -6.39 -41.84
C PHE A 154 22.81 -7.03 -43.19
N LYS A 155 21.52 -7.24 -43.50
CA LYS A 155 21.07 -7.73 -44.81
C LYS A 155 20.62 -6.64 -45.78
N GLN A 156 20.65 -5.36 -45.35
CA GLN A 156 20.50 -4.19 -46.20
C GLN A 156 21.87 -3.67 -46.65
#